data_35ceb0ea592d961798b05f9ef2c0bdcc
#
_entry.id   35ceb0ea592d961798b05f9ef2c0bdcc
#
_cell.length_a   1.000
_cell.length_b   1.000
_cell.length_c   1.000
_cell.angle_alpha   90.00
_cell.angle_beta   90.00
_cell.angle_gamma   90.00
#
_symmetry.space_group_name_H-M   'P 1'
#
loop_
_entity.id
_entity.type
_entity.pdbx_description
1 polymer ?
#
loop_
_entity_poly.entity_id
_entity_poly.type
_entity_poly.pdbx_seq_one_letter_code
_entity_poly.pdbx_strand_id
1 'polypeptide(L)'
;MVQKKIIIVGATSGIGKKMAELYIGKGHMVGITGRRLDLLQQIKQQFPQEVEYECFDVTEKENIRHIQSLIDKLNGLDILVISAGTGEVSKELDWKIDKRTIETNVNGFAEIANWTFNFFIKQDQGRLAVISSIGAVRGNSWAPAYNAAKAFQSTYFEGLAIKARRLKKNVSVTCIEPGFVNTKMAKGNKFFWVVPVEKAAGQIIKAIEKKKRKVYVSRRWWIIAKLLKWMPYFILKRLI
;
A
#
# COMPACT_ATOMS: atom_id res chain seq x y z
N MET A 1 -5.43 25.30 1.89
CA MET A 1 -5.22 24.00 2.60
C MET A 1 -3.82 23.97 3.17
N VAL A 2 -3.59 23.41 4.35
CA VAL A 2 -2.23 23.25 4.88
C VAL A 2 -1.46 22.26 4.01
N GLN A 3 -0.27 22.62 3.56
CA GLN A 3 0.63 21.76 2.82
C GLN A 3 1.07 20.58 3.71
N LYS A 4 0.99 19.37 3.20
CA LYS A 4 1.39 18.14 3.91
C LYS A 4 2.63 17.55 3.28
N LYS A 5 3.35 16.77 4.08
CA LYS A 5 4.54 16.01 3.73
C LYS A 5 4.18 14.53 3.66
N ILE A 6 4.27 13.95 2.48
CA ILE A 6 3.72 12.63 2.18
C ILE A 6 4.81 11.75 1.58
N ILE A 7 5.02 10.57 2.12
CA ILE A 7 5.90 9.57 1.51
C ILE A 7 5.06 8.43 0.94
N ILE A 8 5.34 8.05 -0.31
CA ILE A 8 4.70 6.92 -0.99
C ILE A 8 5.77 5.90 -1.37
N VAL A 9 5.80 4.80 -0.63
CA VAL A 9 6.69 3.67 -0.91
C VAL A 9 6.12 2.85 -2.06
N GLY A 10 6.84 2.81 -3.19
CA GLY A 10 6.37 2.16 -4.42
C GLY A 10 5.53 3.08 -5.32
N ALA A 11 6.09 4.22 -5.72
CA ALA A 11 5.42 5.26 -6.51
C ALA A 11 5.79 5.31 -8.01
N THR A 12 6.54 4.34 -8.54
CA THR A 12 6.96 4.36 -9.95
C THR A 12 5.90 3.85 -10.93
N SER A 13 4.77 3.31 -10.45
CA SER A 13 3.66 2.86 -11.32
C SER A 13 2.35 2.66 -10.53
N GLY A 14 1.26 2.41 -11.28
CA GLY A 14 -0.03 1.99 -10.72
C GLY A 14 -0.62 2.96 -9.70
N ILE A 15 -1.17 2.41 -8.62
CA ILE A 15 -1.87 3.20 -7.58
C ILE A 15 -0.91 4.20 -6.91
N GLY A 16 0.30 3.77 -6.55
CA GLY A 16 1.27 4.63 -5.88
C GLY A 16 1.66 5.86 -6.70
N LYS A 17 1.98 5.65 -8.00
CA LYS A 17 2.26 6.76 -8.92
C LYS A 17 1.09 7.73 -9.02
N LYS A 18 -0.12 7.20 -9.23
CA LYS A 18 -1.32 8.05 -9.37
C LYS A 18 -1.63 8.81 -8.07
N MET A 19 -1.40 8.21 -6.91
CA MET A 19 -1.54 8.91 -5.63
C MET A 19 -0.52 10.05 -5.50
N ALA A 20 0.74 9.84 -5.91
CA ALA A 20 1.76 10.89 -5.92
C ALA A 20 1.31 12.09 -6.77
N GLU A 21 0.91 11.84 -8.03
CA GLU A 21 0.40 12.87 -8.94
C GLU A 21 -0.77 13.65 -8.34
N LEU A 22 -1.73 12.96 -7.71
CA LEU A 22 -2.91 13.61 -7.10
C LEU A 22 -2.57 14.42 -5.85
N TYR A 23 -1.58 14.01 -5.05
CA TYR A 23 -1.13 14.78 -3.90
C TYR A 23 -0.32 16.01 -4.33
N ILE A 24 0.55 15.88 -5.34
CA ILE A 24 1.27 16.99 -5.96
C ILE A 24 0.28 18.03 -6.52
N GLY A 25 -0.72 17.59 -7.29
CA GLY A 25 -1.76 18.47 -7.83
C GLY A 25 -2.62 19.18 -6.77
N LYS A 26 -2.56 18.75 -5.50
CA LYS A 26 -3.17 19.43 -4.35
C LYS A 26 -2.21 20.37 -3.61
N GLY A 27 -1.00 20.57 -4.10
CA GLY A 27 0.02 21.44 -3.51
C GLY A 27 0.75 20.84 -2.31
N HIS A 28 0.86 19.49 -2.22
CA HIS A 28 1.58 18.82 -1.15
C HIS A 28 3.00 18.47 -1.57
N MET A 29 3.93 18.38 -0.58
CA MET A 29 5.27 17.84 -0.76
C MET A 29 5.24 16.32 -0.74
N VAL A 30 5.85 15.66 -1.73
CA VAL A 30 5.75 14.21 -1.90
C VAL A 30 7.12 13.55 -2.05
N GLY A 31 7.48 12.70 -1.09
CA GLY A 31 8.59 11.77 -1.20
C GLY A 31 8.14 10.49 -1.92
N ILE A 32 8.83 10.12 -2.98
CA ILE A 32 8.53 8.91 -3.74
C ILE A 32 9.68 7.90 -3.68
N THR A 33 9.32 6.61 -3.62
CA THR A 33 10.33 5.56 -3.68
C THR A 33 10.00 4.48 -4.70
N GLY A 34 11.03 3.73 -5.08
CA GLY A 34 10.92 2.58 -5.96
C GLY A 34 12.27 2.11 -6.46
N ARG A 35 12.29 1.02 -7.22
CA ARG A 35 13.50 0.38 -7.76
C ARG A 35 13.96 0.92 -9.12
N ARG A 36 13.12 1.72 -9.78
CA ARG A 36 13.36 2.23 -11.14
C ARG A 36 13.77 3.69 -11.05
N LEU A 37 15.08 3.91 -11.00
CA LEU A 37 15.68 5.24 -10.84
C LEU A 37 15.24 6.19 -11.95
N ASP A 38 15.24 5.73 -13.20
CA ASP A 38 14.80 6.48 -14.37
C ASP A 38 13.40 7.09 -14.20
N LEU A 39 12.45 6.29 -13.70
CA LEU A 39 11.08 6.75 -13.49
C LEU A 39 10.94 7.71 -12.30
N LEU A 40 11.76 7.54 -11.26
CA LEU A 40 11.79 8.47 -10.12
C LEU A 40 12.35 9.83 -10.56
N GLN A 41 13.43 9.83 -11.33
CA GLN A 41 14.03 11.03 -11.89
C GLN A 41 13.08 11.77 -12.84
N GLN A 42 12.36 11.05 -13.71
CA GLN A 42 11.34 11.65 -14.58
C GLN A 42 10.25 12.37 -13.79
N ILE A 43 9.77 11.78 -12.70
CA ILE A 43 8.75 12.42 -11.85
C ILE A 43 9.35 13.66 -11.14
N LYS A 44 10.57 13.56 -10.63
CA LYS A 44 11.27 14.71 -10.00
C LYS A 44 11.50 15.85 -11.00
N GLN A 45 11.90 15.55 -12.23
CA GLN A 45 12.06 16.56 -13.29
C GLN A 45 10.76 17.27 -13.65
N GLN A 46 9.64 16.53 -13.64
CA GLN A 46 8.32 17.08 -13.93
C GLN A 46 7.80 17.97 -12.78
N PHE A 47 8.19 17.68 -11.53
CA PHE A 47 7.75 18.38 -10.32
C PHE A 47 8.93 18.70 -9.41
N PRO A 48 9.84 19.60 -9.84
CA PRO A 48 11.12 19.79 -9.17
C PRO A 48 11.04 20.40 -7.77
N GLN A 49 9.95 21.12 -7.46
CA GLN A 49 9.76 21.77 -6.16
C GLN A 49 8.97 20.89 -5.17
N GLU A 50 8.07 20.05 -5.68
CA GLU A 50 7.10 19.29 -4.86
C GLU A 50 7.56 17.87 -4.56
N VAL A 51 8.53 17.33 -5.31
CA VAL A 51 8.91 15.90 -5.22
C VAL A 51 10.34 15.74 -4.74
N GLU A 52 10.52 14.83 -3.77
CA GLU A 52 11.81 14.24 -3.43
C GLU A 52 11.78 12.74 -3.67
N TYR A 53 12.92 12.09 -3.90
CA TYR A 53 12.95 10.66 -4.12
C TYR A 53 14.13 9.93 -3.47
N GLU A 54 13.90 8.64 -3.21
CA GLU A 54 14.92 7.64 -2.87
C GLU A 54 14.72 6.39 -3.71
N CYS A 55 15.83 5.86 -4.26
CA CYS A 55 15.80 4.65 -5.10
C CYS A 55 16.31 3.46 -4.30
N PHE A 56 15.42 2.54 -3.91
CA PHE A 56 15.78 1.31 -3.21
C PHE A 56 14.76 0.20 -3.45
N ASP A 57 15.17 -1.05 -3.17
CA ASP A 57 14.27 -2.20 -3.08
C ASP A 57 13.92 -2.45 -1.62
N VAL A 58 12.64 -2.58 -1.32
CA VAL A 58 12.15 -2.84 0.06
C VAL A 58 12.57 -4.22 0.59
N THR A 59 13.16 -5.07 -0.24
CA THR A 59 13.72 -6.37 0.17
C THR A 59 15.18 -6.30 0.62
N GLU A 60 15.81 -5.13 0.45
CA GLU A 60 17.21 -4.90 0.85
C GLU A 60 17.29 -4.39 2.29
N LYS A 61 18.52 -4.35 2.80
CA LYS A 61 18.82 -3.72 4.08
C LYS A 61 18.75 -2.19 3.96
N GLU A 62 18.59 -1.50 5.09
CA GLU A 62 18.61 -0.04 5.18
C GLU A 62 17.34 0.69 4.69
N ASN A 63 16.20 -0.01 4.54
CA ASN A 63 14.92 0.64 4.20
C ASN A 63 14.65 1.90 5.04
N ILE A 64 14.96 1.82 6.32
CA ILE A 64 14.69 2.91 7.28
C ILE A 64 15.58 4.12 7.02
N ARG A 65 16.84 3.92 6.62
CA ARG A 65 17.74 5.01 6.25
C ARG A 65 17.20 5.83 5.06
N HIS A 66 16.68 5.14 4.04
CA HIS A 66 16.06 5.80 2.88
C HIS A 66 14.78 6.56 3.25
N ILE A 67 13.94 5.97 4.12
CA ILE A 67 12.74 6.67 4.61
C ILE A 67 13.12 7.89 5.44
N GLN A 68 14.13 7.79 6.32
CA GLN A 68 14.62 8.91 7.11
C GLN A 68 15.18 10.03 6.22
N SER A 69 15.98 9.68 5.21
CA SER A 69 16.50 10.64 4.22
C SER A 69 15.37 11.44 3.54
N LEU A 70 14.27 10.77 3.17
CA LEU A 70 13.10 11.47 2.61
C LEU A 70 12.41 12.39 3.62
N ILE A 71 12.31 11.97 4.88
CA ILE A 71 11.74 12.82 5.94
C ILE A 71 12.56 14.08 6.12
N ASP A 72 13.89 13.95 6.09
CA ASP A 72 14.81 15.09 6.23
C ASP A 72 14.69 16.03 5.03
N LYS A 73 14.67 15.50 3.79
CA LYS A 73 14.47 16.30 2.56
C LYS A 73 13.13 17.03 2.53
N LEU A 74 12.07 16.41 3.05
CA LEU A 74 10.73 16.99 3.14
C LEU A 74 10.55 17.90 4.37
N ASN A 75 11.52 17.90 5.29
CA ASN A 75 11.44 18.57 6.59
C ASN A 75 10.21 18.11 7.39
N GLY A 76 9.99 16.79 7.52
CA GLY A 76 8.94 16.15 8.30
C GLY A 76 8.08 15.14 7.54
N LEU A 77 7.09 14.54 8.23
CA LEU A 77 6.20 13.52 7.69
C LEU A 77 4.80 13.60 8.31
N ASP A 78 3.77 13.74 7.47
CA ASP A 78 2.35 13.69 7.89
C ASP A 78 1.66 12.38 7.49
N ILE A 79 2.01 11.84 6.32
CA ILE A 79 1.38 10.65 5.74
C ILE A 79 2.45 9.74 5.13
N LEU A 80 2.44 8.45 5.49
CA LEU A 80 3.19 7.43 4.77
C LEU A 80 2.25 6.38 4.20
N VAL A 81 2.40 6.10 2.91
CA VAL A 81 1.62 5.09 2.19
C VAL A 81 2.54 3.98 1.68
N ILE A 82 2.33 2.75 2.13
CA ILE A 82 3.02 1.57 1.62
C ILE A 82 2.21 1.01 0.45
N SER A 83 2.65 1.34 -0.78
CA SER A 83 2.08 0.84 -2.03
C SER A 83 3.01 -0.15 -2.74
N ALA A 84 4.24 -0.29 -2.25
CA ALA A 84 5.15 -1.32 -2.74
C ALA A 84 4.57 -2.70 -2.49
N GLY A 85 4.66 -3.55 -3.50
CA GLY A 85 4.18 -4.92 -3.42
C GLY A 85 4.37 -5.64 -4.76
N THR A 86 4.42 -6.96 -4.70
CA THR A 86 4.42 -7.85 -5.85
C THR A 86 3.28 -8.85 -5.74
N GLY A 87 2.82 -9.37 -6.89
CA GLY A 87 1.69 -10.30 -6.94
C GLY A 87 1.76 -11.09 -8.25
N GLU A 88 2.72 -11.99 -8.32
CA GLU A 88 2.84 -12.94 -9.41
C GLU A 88 2.01 -14.19 -9.12
N VAL A 89 1.50 -14.80 -10.18
CA VAL A 89 0.84 -16.10 -10.11
C VAL A 89 1.90 -17.19 -10.03
N SER A 90 1.77 -18.09 -9.06
CA SER A 90 2.67 -19.23 -8.82
C SER A 90 1.89 -20.54 -8.91
N LYS A 91 1.47 -20.92 -10.13
CA LYS A 91 0.64 -22.11 -10.36
C LYS A 91 1.34 -23.39 -9.93
N GLU A 92 2.64 -23.50 -10.20
CA GLU A 92 3.48 -24.66 -9.88
C GLU A 92 4.17 -24.53 -8.52
N LEU A 93 3.75 -23.55 -7.69
CA LEU A 93 4.38 -23.26 -6.40
C LEU A 93 5.89 -23.02 -6.52
N ASP A 94 6.30 -22.18 -7.47
CA ASP A 94 7.70 -21.79 -7.61
C ASP A 94 8.17 -21.00 -6.40
N TRP A 95 9.08 -21.58 -5.65
CA TRP A 95 9.64 -20.98 -4.43
C TRP A 95 10.28 -19.61 -4.68
N LYS A 96 10.85 -19.34 -5.85
CA LYS A 96 11.43 -18.02 -6.18
C LYS A 96 10.37 -16.92 -6.21
N ILE A 97 9.19 -17.23 -6.75
CA ILE A 97 8.04 -16.30 -6.79
C ILE A 97 7.51 -16.09 -5.38
N ASP A 98 7.29 -17.16 -4.63
CA ASP A 98 6.77 -17.11 -3.26
C ASP A 98 7.73 -16.39 -2.33
N LYS A 99 9.03 -16.73 -2.37
CA LYS A 99 10.09 -16.07 -1.61
C LYS A 99 10.09 -14.55 -1.84
N ARG A 100 10.12 -14.13 -3.12
CA ARG A 100 10.09 -12.69 -3.47
C ARG A 100 8.81 -12.01 -2.97
N THR A 101 7.70 -12.71 -3.04
CA THR A 101 6.41 -12.19 -2.53
C THR A 101 6.45 -12.00 -1.01
N ILE A 102 7.01 -12.94 -0.26
CA ILE A 102 7.17 -12.85 1.19
C ILE A 102 8.15 -11.73 1.55
N GLU A 103 9.32 -11.70 0.92
CA GLU A 103 10.33 -10.66 1.18
C GLU A 103 9.77 -9.25 0.96
N THR A 104 9.06 -9.02 -0.14
CA THR A 104 8.49 -7.70 -0.46
C THR A 104 7.26 -7.36 0.40
N ASN A 105 6.26 -8.27 0.44
CA ASN A 105 4.94 -7.97 0.99
C ASN A 105 4.81 -8.25 2.49
N VAL A 106 5.78 -8.96 3.07
CA VAL A 106 5.82 -9.26 4.52
C VAL A 106 7.01 -8.58 5.16
N ASN A 107 8.24 -8.97 4.84
CA ASN A 107 9.44 -8.50 5.54
C ASN A 107 9.67 -7.00 5.34
N GLY A 108 9.86 -6.55 4.10
CA GLY A 108 10.09 -5.14 3.80
C GLY A 108 8.90 -4.24 4.18
N PHE A 109 7.67 -4.76 3.98
CA PHE A 109 6.47 -4.09 4.46
C PHE A 109 6.45 -3.91 5.98
N ALA A 110 6.72 -4.99 6.74
CA ALA A 110 6.62 -4.98 8.21
C ALA A 110 7.67 -4.06 8.84
N GLU A 111 8.89 -4.07 8.32
CA GLU A 111 9.98 -3.19 8.75
C GLU A 111 9.58 -1.72 8.62
N ILE A 112 9.16 -1.30 7.42
CA ILE A 112 8.74 0.08 7.15
C ILE A 112 7.52 0.46 7.98
N ALA A 113 6.52 -0.43 8.07
CA ALA A 113 5.30 -0.16 8.83
C ALA A 113 5.56 -0.03 10.32
N ASN A 114 6.38 -0.90 10.91
CA ASN A 114 6.75 -0.87 12.31
C ASN A 114 7.49 0.42 12.66
N TRP A 115 8.53 0.74 11.91
CA TRP A 115 9.33 1.93 12.16
C TRP A 115 8.50 3.20 12.01
N THR A 116 7.74 3.33 10.93
CA THR A 116 6.89 4.51 10.67
C THR A 116 5.81 4.67 11.73
N PHE A 117 5.20 3.56 12.19
CA PHE A 117 4.24 3.61 13.28
C PHE A 117 4.87 4.20 14.55
N ASN A 118 6.05 3.72 14.95
CA ASN A 118 6.75 4.22 16.13
C ASN A 118 7.19 5.68 15.94
N PHE A 119 7.59 6.09 14.74
CA PHE A 119 7.87 7.48 14.41
C PHE A 119 6.65 8.37 14.68
N PHE A 120 5.48 7.99 14.16
CA PHE A 120 4.24 8.74 14.39
C PHE A 120 3.77 8.71 15.86
N ILE A 121 4.01 7.62 16.59
CA ILE A 121 3.71 7.56 18.04
C ILE A 121 4.57 8.58 18.80
N LYS A 122 5.85 8.70 18.49
CA LYS A 122 6.76 9.71 19.09
C LYS A 122 6.35 11.14 18.72
N GLN A 123 5.95 11.35 17.46
CA GLN A 123 5.49 12.65 16.94
C GLN A 123 4.10 13.04 17.47
N ASP A 124 3.35 12.10 18.06
CA ASP A 124 1.96 12.19 18.50
C ASP A 124 0.94 12.51 17.41
N GLN A 125 1.32 12.39 16.16
CA GLN A 125 0.42 12.58 15.01
C GLN A 125 0.97 11.88 13.77
N GLY A 126 0.06 11.43 12.89
CA GLY A 126 0.44 10.88 11.59
C GLY A 126 -0.62 9.96 11.00
N ARG A 127 -0.43 9.64 9.73
CA ARG A 127 -1.31 8.72 9.00
C ARG A 127 -0.50 7.68 8.28
N LEU A 128 -0.63 6.44 8.71
CA LEU A 128 0.00 5.29 8.07
C LEU A 128 -1.04 4.53 7.25
N ALA A 129 -0.75 4.25 5.99
CA ALA A 129 -1.64 3.53 5.11
C ALA A 129 -0.93 2.40 4.35
N VAL A 130 -1.64 1.30 4.08
CA VAL A 130 -1.15 0.20 3.23
C VAL A 130 -2.14 -0.11 2.12
N ILE A 131 -1.62 -0.40 0.93
CA ILE A 131 -2.37 -0.96 -0.17
C ILE A 131 -2.25 -2.49 -0.11
N SER A 132 -3.20 -3.11 0.60
CA SER A 132 -3.36 -4.56 0.64
C SER A 132 -4.12 -5.05 -0.61
N SER A 133 -5.10 -5.93 -0.48
CA SER A 133 -5.89 -6.47 -1.60
C SER A 133 -7.17 -7.13 -1.07
N ILE A 134 -8.17 -7.27 -1.93
CA ILE A 134 -9.29 -8.19 -1.71
C ILE A 134 -8.80 -9.64 -1.55
N GLY A 135 -7.66 -9.98 -2.12
CA GLY A 135 -6.99 -11.27 -1.92
C GLY A 135 -6.58 -11.58 -0.49
N ALA A 136 -6.62 -10.58 0.42
CA ALA A 136 -6.39 -10.78 1.85
C ALA A 136 -7.52 -11.57 2.55
N VAL A 137 -8.69 -11.67 1.93
CA VAL A 137 -9.89 -12.25 2.57
C VAL A 137 -9.84 -13.76 2.59
N ARG A 138 -9.31 -14.39 1.53
CA ARG A 138 -9.19 -15.85 1.36
C ARG A 138 -7.98 -16.22 0.54
N GLY A 139 -7.39 -17.40 0.80
CA GLY A 139 -6.42 -18.02 -0.09
C GLY A 139 -7.04 -18.44 -1.40
N ASN A 140 -6.26 -18.49 -2.47
CA ASN A 140 -6.62 -19.10 -3.74
C ASN A 140 -5.50 -20.02 -4.25
N SER A 141 -5.81 -20.88 -5.21
CA SER A 141 -4.86 -21.86 -5.75
C SER A 141 -3.78 -21.27 -6.66
N TRP A 142 -3.96 -20.05 -7.13
CA TRP A 142 -3.09 -19.42 -8.14
C TRP A 142 -1.92 -18.64 -7.56
N ALA A 143 -2.07 -18.11 -6.33
CA ALA A 143 -1.07 -17.27 -5.69
C ALA A 143 -1.18 -17.34 -4.15
N PRO A 144 -0.91 -18.52 -3.53
CA PRO A 144 -1.09 -18.70 -2.09
C PRO A 144 -0.26 -17.74 -1.25
N ALA A 145 1.02 -17.56 -1.59
CA ALA A 145 1.91 -16.64 -0.89
C ALA A 145 1.44 -15.17 -0.96
N TYR A 146 0.92 -14.75 -2.12
CA TYR A 146 0.36 -13.40 -2.26
C TYR A 146 -0.86 -13.18 -1.35
N ASN A 147 -1.82 -14.11 -1.36
CA ASN A 147 -3.00 -14.00 -0.51
C ASN A 147 -2.64 -14.00 0.97
N ALA A 148 -1.73 -14.90 1.38
CA ALA A 148 -1.23 -14.96 2.75
C ALA A 148 -0.52 -13.65 3.16
N ALA A 149 0.35 -13.11 2.29
CA ALA A 149 1.05 -11.86 2.55
C ALA A 149 0.08 -10.67 2.65
N LYS A 150 -0.97 -10.60 1.81
CA LYS A 150 -1.98 -9.56 1.88
C LYS A 150 -2.87 -9.69 3.13
N ALA A 151 -3.16 -10.91 3.57
CA ALA A 151 -3.82 -11.18 4.85
C ALA A 151 -2.95 -10.74 6.04
N PHE A 152 -1.64 -11.03 6.01
CA PHE A 152 -0.68 -10.53 6.99
C PHE A 152 -0.74 -9.00 7.09
N GLN A 153 -0.65 -8.27 5.97
CA GLN A 153 -0.75 -6.81 5.94
C GLN A 153 -2.03 -6.30 6.59
N SER A 154 -3.18 -6.92 6.28
CA SER A 154 -4.48 -6.51 6.81
C SER A 154 -4.59 -6.73 8.31
N THR A 155 -4.13 -7.88 8.82
CA THR A 155 -4.15 -8.21 10.24
C THR A 155 -3.14 -7.38 11.03
N TYR A 156 -1.93 -7.16 10.48
CA TYR A 156 -0.90 -6.34 11.08
C TYR A 156 -1.39 -4.89 11.27
N PHE A 157 -2.03 -4.30 10.25
CA PHE A 157 -2.58 -2.95 10.32
C PHE A 157 -3.78 -2.84 11.26
N GLU A 158 -4.58 -3.89 11.39
CA GLU A 158 -5.63 -3.94 12.42
C GLU A 158 -5.03 -3.87 13.83
N GLY A 159 -3.96 -4.64 14.09
CA GLY A 159 -3.22 -4.59 15.35
C GLY A 159 -2.63 -3.21 15.65
N LEU A 160 -2.00 -2.57 14.66
CA LEU A 160 -1.46 -1.21 14.80
C LEU A 160 -2.56 -0.18 15.08
N ALA A 161 -3.73 -0.28 14.43
CA ALA A 161 -4.86 0.62 14.69
C ALA A 161 -5.39 0.49 16.13
N ILE A 162 -5.48 -0.74 16.65
CA ILE A 162 -5.85 -1.01 18.02
C ILE A 162 -4.80 -0.43 18.98
N LYS A 163 -3.51 -0.63 18.70
CA LYS A 163 -2.40 -0.12 19.50
C LYS A 163 -2.40 1.42 19.57
N ALA A 164 -2.57 2.11 18.44
CA ALA A 164 -2.67 3.57 18.39
C ALA A 164 -3.80 4.09 19.29
N ARG A 165 -4.97 3.45 19.22
CA ARG A 165 -6.12 3.81 20.08
C ARG A 165 -5.85 3.60 21.56
N ARG A 166 -5.22 2.48 21.95
CA ARG A 166 -4.86 2.20 23.35
C ARG A 166 -3.86 3.20 23.90
N LEU A 167 -2.90 3.63 23.07
CA LEU A 167 -1.92 4.65 23.42
C LEU A 167 -2.49 6.07 23.43
N LYS A 168 -3.77 6.26 23.07
CA LYS A 168 -4.46 7.55 22.99
C LYS A 168 -3.72 8.59 22.12
N LYS A 169 -3.05 8.11 21.04
CA LYS A 169 -2.27 8.94 20.12
C LYS A 169 -3.11 9.38 18.92
N ASN A 170 -2.84 10.58 18.39
CA ASN A 170 -3.49 11.08 17.18
C ASN A 170 -2.90 10.46 15.90
N VAL A 171 -2.69 9.15 15.94
CA VAL A 171 -2.16 8.36 14.81
C VAL A 171 -3.28 7.56 14.20
N SER A 172 -3.47 7.69 12.87
CA SER A 172 -4.44 6.88 12.14
C SER A 172 -3.74 5.83 11.27
N VAL A 173 -4.30 4.62 11.28
CA VAL A 173 -3.80 3.48 10.50
C VAL A 173 -4.91 3.02 9.56
N THR A 174 -4.66 3.05 8.25
CA THR A 174 -5.66 2.76 7.22
C THR A 174 -5.21 1.58 6.36
N CYS A 175 -5.94 0.47 6.43
CA CYS A 175 -5.78 -0.66 5.51
C CYS A 175 -6.73 -0.50 4.32
N ILE A 176 -6.17 -0.47 3.11
CA ILE A 176 -6.92 -0.39 1.87
C ILE A 176 -6.90 -1.78 1.21
N GLU A 177 -8.06 -2.34 0.91
CA GLU A 177 -8.23 -3.60 0.18
C GLU A 177 -8.89 -3.33 -1.19
N PRO A 178 -8.10 -3.02 -2.23
CA PRO A 178 -8.63 -2.89 -3.57
C PRO A 178 -9.07 -4.25 -4.13
N GLY A 179 -10.15 -4.22 -4.92
CA GLY A 179 -10.40 -5.26 -5.91
C GLY A 179 -9.52 -5.04 -7.14
N PHE A 180 -10.04 -5.35 -8.32
CA PHE A 180 -9.29 -5.15 -9.56
C PHE A 180 -9.22 -3.67 -9.94
N VAL A 181 -7.98 -3.17 -10.05
CA VAL A 181 -7.66 -1.82 -10.50
C VAL A 181 -6.86 -1.93 -11.80
N ASN A 182 -7.19 -1.10 -12.78
CA ASN A 182 -6.48 -1.10 -14.07
C ASN A 182 -5.02 -0.66 -13.90
N THR A 183 -4.15 -1.62 -13.68
CA THR A 183 -2.70 -1.44 -13.48
C THR A 183 -1.95 -2.56 -14.18
N LYS A 184 -0.62 -2.38 -14.36
CA LYS A 184 0.23 -3.43 -14.95
C LYS A 184 0.22 -4.76 -14.17
N MET A 185 -0.14 -4.74 -12.89
CA MET A 185 -0.23 -5.94 -12.04
C MET A 185 -1.53 -6.73 -12.33
N ALA A 186 -2.63 -6.06 -12.66
CA ALA A 186 -3.89 -6.69 -13.04
C ALA A 186 -3.89 -6.99 -14.54
N LYS A 187 -3.11 -7.98 -14.97
CA LYS A 187 -3.06 -8.44 -16.37
C LYS A 187 -4.13 -9.53 -16.59
N GLY A 188 -5.01 -9.33 -17.59
CA GLY A 188 -6.00 -10.33 -18.03
C GLY A 188 -7.33 -9.69 -18.44
N ASN A 189 -7.93 -10.24 -19.49
CA ASN A 189 -9.15 -9.69 -20.13
C ASN A 189 -10.46 -10.14 -19.46
N LYS A 190 -10.41 -10.87 -18.35
CA LYS A 190 -11.60 -11.49 -17.70
C LYS A 190 -11.93 -10.96 -16.31
N PHE A 191 -11.36 -9.81 -15.91
CA PHE A 191 -11.68 -9.25 -14.59
C PHE A 191 -12.98 -8.45 -14.65
N PHE A 192 -13.86 -8.71 -13.68
CA PHE A 192 -15.09 -7.94 -13.50
C PHE A 192 -14.87 -6.78 -12.52
N TRP A 193 -15.64 -5.71 -12.68
CA TRP A 193 -15.59 -4.52 -11.82
C TRP A 193 -14.20 -3.86 -11.71
N VAL A 194 -13.45 -3.86 -12.80
CA VAL A 194 -12.17 -3.15 -12.87
C VAL A 194 -12.40 -1.65 -12.71
N VAL A 195 -11.62 -1.03 -11.84
CA VAL A 195 -11.71 0.40 -11.54
C VAL A 195 -10.54 1.14 -12.20
N PRO A 196 -10.76 2.28 -12.88
CA PRO A 196 -9.67 3.14 -13.32
C PRO A 196 -8.75 3.55 -12.17
N VAL A 197 -7.44 3.58 -12.43
CA VAL A 197 -6.45 3.85 -11.38
C VAL A 197 -6.63 5.25 -10.75
N GLU A 198 -7.07 6.23 -11.52
CA GLU A 198 -7.39 7.59 -11.06
C GLU A 198 -8.50 7.57 -10.01
N LYS A 199 -9.58 6.85 -10.31
CA LYS A 199 -10.73 6.72 -9.41
C LYS A 199 -10.36 5.96 -8.14
N ALA A 200 -9.54 4.90 -8.27
CA ALA A 200 -9.04 4.14 -7.14
C ALA A 200 -8.18 5.02 -6.22
N ALA A 201 -7.17 5.71 -6.78
CA ALA A 201 -6.29 6.60 -6.03
C ALA A 201 -7.05 7.73 -5.33
N GLY A 202 -8.03 8.35 -5.99
CA GLY A 202 -8.87 9.38 -5.37
C GLY A 202 -9.70 8.85 -4.19
N GLN A 203 -10.26 7.62 -4.29
CA GLN A 203 -10.98 6.99 -3.19
C GLN A 203 -10.05 6.65 -2.01
N ILE A 204 -8.83 6.19 -2.30
CA ILE A 204 -7.81 5.88 -1.29
C ILE A 204 -7.39 7.13 -0.53
N ILE A 205 -7.04 8.20 -1.24
CA ILE A 205 -6.67 9.48 -0.63
C ILE A 205 -7.79 9.98 0.30
N LYS A 206 -9.04 9.99 -0.19
CA LYS A 206 -10.21 10.38 0.62
C LYS A 206 -10.39 9.50 1.87
N ALA A 207 -10.06 8.21 1.79
CA ALA A 207 -10.14 7.31 2.94
C ALA A 207 -9.06 7.61 3.98
N ILE A 208 -7.83 7.89 3.55
CA ILE A 208 -6.71 8.29 4.41
C ILE A 208 -7.01 9.65 5.07
N GLU A 209 -7.49 10.62 4.30
CA GLU A 209 -7.86 11.95 4.81
C GLU A 209 -8.97 11.87 5.87
N LYS A 210 -9.92 10.94 5.70
CA LYS A 210 -11.00 10.68 6.66
C LYS A 210 -10.61 9.72 7.79
N LYS A 211 -9.33 9.36 7.93
CA LYS A 211 -8.79 8.47 8.98
C LYS A 211 -9.56 7.14 9.10
N LYS A 212 -10.00 6.57 7.96
CA LYS A 212 -10.74 5.31 7.96
C LYS A 212 -9.82 4.13 8.26
N ARG A 213 -10.23 3.23 9.17
CA ARG A 213 -9.45 2.06 9.57
C ARG A 213 -9.28 1.04 8.42
N LYS A 214 -10.38 0.71 7.73
CA LYS A 214 -10.40 -0.27 6.62
C LYS A 214 -11.32 0.19 5.50
N VAL A 215 -10.87 0.04 4.26
CA VAL A 215 -11.64 0.46 3.07
C VAL A 215 -11.46 -0.51 1.92
N TYR A 216 -12.56 -0.86 1.28
CA TYR A 216 -12.58 -1.59 0.00
C TYR A 216 -12.67 -0.59 -1.17
N VAL A 217 -11.85 -0.78 -2.19
CA VAL A 217 -11.82 0.03 -3.41
C VAL A 217 -12.07 -0.86 -4.63
N SER A 218 -13.18 -0.67 -5.37
CA SER A 218 -14.34 0.19 -5.10
C SER A 218 -15.20 -0.37 -3.97
N ARG A 219 -16.18 0.42 -3.48
CA ARG A 219 -17.06 0.02 -2.37
C ARG A 219 -17.81 -1.31 -2.61
N ARG A 220 -18.09 -1.67 -3.88
CA ARG A 220 -18.77 -2.93 -4.26
C ARG A 220 -18.01 -4.17 -3.76
N TRP A 221 -16.68 -4.09 -3.67
CA TRP A 221 -15.84 -5.18 -3.20
C TRP A 221 -16.06 -5.54 -1.73
N TRP A 222 -16.67 -4.67 -0.94
CA TRP A 222 -17.09 -5.00 0.42
C TRP A 222 -18.13 -6.14 0.45
N ILE A 223 -19.05 -6.17 -0.52
CA ILE A 223 -20.04 -7.26 -0.65
C ILE A 223 -19.32 -8.58 -0.94
N ILE A 224 -18.43 -8.57 -1.94
CA ILE A 224 -17.65 -9.76 -2.30
C ILE A 224 -16.78 -10.23 -1.13
N ALA A 225 -16.12 -9.29 -0.41
CA ALA A 225 -15.32 -9.62 0.75
C ALA A 225 -16.14 -10.33 1.83
N LYS A 226 -17.34 -9.83 2.11
CA LYS A 226 -18.25 -10.50 3.07
C LYS A 226 -18.68 -11.89 2.61
N LEU A 227 -19.09 -12.02 1.36
CA LEU A 227 -19.46 -13.32 0.78
C LEU A 227 -18.30 -14.31 0.87
N LEU A 228 -17.10 -13.93 0.44
CA LEU A 228 -15.90 -14.78 0.52
C LEU A 228 -15.56 -15.16 1.96
N LYS A 229 -15.66 -14.21 2.91
CA LYS A 229 -15.33 -14.45 4.32
C LYS A 229 -16.21 -15.54 4.96
N TRP A 230 -17.50 -15.54 4.64
CA TRP A 230 -18.49 -16.46 5.21
C TRP A 230 -18.72 -17.72 4.35
N MET A 231 -18.09 -17.81 3.18
CA MET A 231 -18.25 -18.91 2.26
C MET A 231 -17.69 -20.21 2.84
N PRO A 232 -18.49 -21.29 2.94
CA PRO A 232 -18.01 -22.59 3.37
C PRO A 232 -16.92 -23.14 2.43
N TYR A 233 -15.97 -23.88 2.97
CA TYR A 233 -14.83 -24.40 2.22
C TYR A 233 -15.22 -25.28 1.03
N PHE A 234 -16.27 -26.09 1.15
CA PHE A 234 -16.73 -26.99 0.07
C PHE A 234 -17.24 -26.24 -1.17
N ILE A 235 -17.71 -24.99 -1.00
CA ILE A 235 -18.06 -24.09 -2.10
C ILE A 235 -16.81 -23.39 -2.61
N LEU A 236 -16.00 -22.85 -1.70
CA LEU A 236 -14.82 -22.08 -2.00
C LEU A 236 -13.84 -22.85 -2.90
N LYS A 237 -13.54 -24.11 -2.59
CA LYS A 237 -12.62 -24.97 -3.36
C LYS A 237 -13.03 -25.23 -4.82
N ARG A 238 -14.26 -24.90 -5.19
CA ARG A 238 -14.77 -25.01 -6.57
C ARG A 238 -14.69 -23.71 -7.34
N LEU A 239 -14.52 -22.58 -6.64
CA LEU A 239 -14.55 -21.24 -7.23
C LEU A 239 -13.15 -20.62 -7.40
N ILE A 240 -12.18 -21.01 -6.53
CA ILE A 240 -10.85 -20.38 -6.48
C ILE A 240 -9.69 -21.36 -6.31
#